data_e6a79300bfaa03f0fe2d854b035c6fbc
#
_entry.id   e6a79300bfaa03f0fe2d854b035c6fbc
#
_cell.length_a   1.000
_cell.length_b   1.000
_cell.length_c   1.000
_cell.angle_alpha   90.00
_cell.angle_beta   90.00
_cell.angle_gamma   90.00
#
_symmetry.space_group_name_H-M   'P 1'
#
loop_
_entity.id
_entity.type
_entity.pdbx_description
1 polymer ?
#
loop_
_entity_poly.entity_id
_entity_poly.type
_entity_poly.pdbx_seq_one_letter_code
_entity_poly.pdbx_strand_id
1 'polypeptide(L)'
;MSTTLIKGGTVVSATGRVAADVLVDGARIVAVLEPGSTALGHDLASTVDAVIDATGKYVIPGGIDAHTHMQLPFGGTFASDTFETGTAAAAWGGTTSIIDFAVQRTGEKVQDGLAHWHELAAGNCHVDYGFHQIIGGVDEDSLAALPKLIDEGITSFKMFMAYPGVFYSDDAQILKAMQISADTGLMTMMHAENGPVIDVLAEQLVKQGKIEPYYHGIARAWQAEEEATHRAIMLSHLTGAPLYVVHVSAKQAVAQLATARDNGQNVFGETCPQYLYMSLEEQLGAMSDEWGGFEGAKYVCSTPLRSREEGHQDHMWQALRTNDLQMVSTDHCPFCMKDQKELGKGDFRAIPNGIGSIEHRMDLMYQGVVTGQITLERWVELTSTTPARMFGLYGTKGVIQPGADADIVVYDPNGHTSIGVDKTHHMNMDHSAWEGYEIDGHVDVVISRGTVLVSDGEFHGTKGHGSFLKRGLSQYLI
;
A
#
# COMPACT_ATOMS: atom_id res chain seq x y z
N MET A 1 13.56 1.24 -30.53
CA MET A 1 13.33 1.39 -29.07
C MET A 1 14.26 2.49 -28.61
N SER A 2 13.81 3.35 -27.72
CA SER A 2 14.62 4.47 -27.22
C SER A 2 15.57 3.99 -26.12
N THR A 3 16.82 4.37 -26.20
CA THR A 3 17.84 4.08 -25.19
C THR A 3 17.99 5.27 -24.25
N THR A 4 17.99 5.02 -22.94
CA THR A 4 18.16 6.05 -21.91
C THR A 4 19.27 5.68 -20.95
N LEU A 5 20.14 6.62 -20.64
CA LEU A 5 21.18 6.48 -19.61
C LEU A 5 20.81 7.35 -18.40
N ILE A 6 20.63 6.71 -17.24
CA ILE A 6 20.53 7.39 -15.95
C ILE A 6 21.95 7.46 -15.39
N LYS A 7 22.54 8.68 -15.34
CA LYS A 7 23.97 8.90 -15.16
C LYS A 7 24.29 9.53 -13.82
N GLY A 8 25.36 9.04 -13.18
CA GLY A 8 26.02 9.71 -12.03
C GLY A 8 25.31 9.55 -10.70
N GLY A 9 24.30 8.70 -10.61
CA GLY A 9 23.52 8.48 -9.39
C GLY A 9 24.11 7.45 -8.43
N THR A 10 23.52 7.35 -7.25
CA THR A 10 23.74 6.25 -6.31
C THR A 10 22.58 5.27 -6.43
N VAL A 11 22.82 4.11 -7.03
CA VAL A 11 21.84 3.02 -7.08
C VAL A 11 21.71 2.43 -5.68
N VAL A 12 20.48 2.38 -5.16
CA VAL A 12 20.16 1.84 -3.83
C VAL A 12 19.26 0.61 -3.99
N SER A 13 19.65 -0.47 -3.34
CA SER A 13 18.90 -1.73 -3.26
C SER A 13 18.58 -2.07 -1.81
N ALA A 14 17.79 -3.12 -1.58
CA ALA A 14 17.53 -3.66 -0.24
C ALA A 14 18.79 -4.18 0.50
N THR A 15 19.90 -4.40 -0.21
CA THR A 15 21.12 -5.04 0.34
C THR A 15 22.34 -4.14 0.31
N GLY A 16 22.24 -2.93 -0.23
CA GLY A 16 23.37 -1.99 -0.29
C GLY A 16 23.18 -0.93 -1.36
N ARG A 17 24.20 -0.09 -1.49
CA ARG A 17 24.20 1.03 -2.44
C ARG A 17 25.55 1.13 -3.15
N VAL A 18 25.52 1.58 -4.41
CA VAL A 18 26.70 1.72 -5.25
C VAL A 18 26.53 2.93 -6.20
N ALA A 19 27.61 3.70 -6.40
CA ALA A 19 27.63 4.69 -7.47
C ALA A 19 27.65 3.94 -8.82
N ALA A 20 26.63 4.19 -9.66
CA ALA A 20 26.51 3.49 -10.93
C ALA A 20 25.69 4.30 -11.94
N ASP A 21 25.94 4.02 -13.22
CA ASP A 21 25.08 4.43 -14.32
C ASP A 21 24.13 3.27 -14.68
N VAL A 22 22.88 3.58 -15.00
CA VAL A 22 21.86 2.58 -15.38
C VAL A 22 21.47 2.78 -16.84
N LEU A 23 21.71 1.77 -17.67
CA LEU A 23 21.34 1.79 -19.08
C LEU A 23 20.01 1.08 -19.29
N VAL A 24 19.08 1.76 -19.93
CA VAL A 24 17.74 1.28 -20.28
C VAL A 24 17.62 1.21 -21.80
N ASP A 25 17.05 0.11 -22.33
CA ASP A 25 16.63 -0.02 -23.73
C ASP A 25 15.16 -0.43 -23.79
N GLY A 26 14.34 0.45 -24.33
CA GLY A 26 12.88 0.31 -24.30
C GLY A 26 12.38 0.13 -22.87
N ALA A 27 11.66 -0.96 -22.61
CA ALA A 27 11.04 -1.21 -21.31
C ALA A 27 11.96 -1.90 -20.27
N ARG A 28 13.24 -2.18 -20.60
CA ARG A 28 14.11 -3.02 -19.79
C ARG A 28 15.40 -2.33 -19.36
N ILE A 29 15.83 -2.65 -18.16
CA ILE A 29 17.19 -2.35 -17.70
C ILE A 29 18.12 -3.35 -18.41
N VAL A 30 19.11 -2.85 -19.14
CA VAL A 30 20.06 -3.70 -19.87
C VAL A 30 21.41 -3.79 -19.19
N ALA A 31 21.81 -2.75 -18.44
CA ALA A 31 23.08 -2.78 -17.69
C ALA A 31 23.04 -1.83 -16.48
N VAL A 32 23.80 -2.21 -15.45
CA VAL A 32 24.23 -1.34 -14.34
C VAL A 32 25.74 -1.25 -14.42
N LEU A 33 26.29 -0.08 -14.63
CA LEU A 33 27.65 0.15 -15.08
C LEU A 33 28.42 1.02 -14.10
N GLU A 34 29.74 0.89 -14.06
CA GLU A 34 30.58 1.85 -13.36
C GLU A 34 30.41 3.25 -13.96
N PRO A 35 30.41 4.31 -13.13
CA PRO A 35 30.25 5.68 -13.63
C PRO A 35 31.34 6.03 -14.68
N GLY A 36 30.90 6.65 -15.77
CA GLY A 36 31.78 7.04 -16.87
C GLY A 36 32.22 5.89 -17.78
N SER A 37 31.49 4.77 -17.76
CA SER A 37 31.71 3.65 -18.71
C SER A 37 31.61 4.13 -20.15
N THR A 38 32.39 3.51 -21.03
CA THR A 38 32.43 3.82 -22.46
C THR A 38 31.94 2.66 -23.32
N ALA A 39 31.32 2.98 -24.46
CA ALA A 39 31.00 1.99 -25.50
C ALA A 39 31.85 2.27 -26.74
N LEU A 40 32.60 1.27 -27.21
CA LEU A 40 33.49 1.37 -28.38
C LEU A 40 34.48 2.57 -28.31
N GLY A 41 34.89 2.97 -27.06
CA GLY A 41 35.81 4.08 -26.83
C GLY A 41 35.15 5.47 -26.80
N HIS A 42 33.82 5.55 -26.88
CA HIS A 42 33.05 6.79 -26.75
C HIS A 42 32.33 6.85 -25.38
N ASP A 43 32.15 8.05 -24.85
CA ASP A 43 31.28 8.26 -23.66
C ASP A 43 29.88 7.68 -23.99
N LEU A 44 29.40 6.77 -23.12
CA LEU A 44 28.12 6.11 -23.32
C LEU A 44 26.96 7.11 -23.46
N ALA A 45 27.04 8.23 -22.75
CA ALA A 45 26.06 9.32 -22.87
C ALA A 45 25.94 9.89 -24.29
N SER A 46 26.99 9.78 -25.12
CA SER A 46 26.97 10.24 -26.54
C SER A 46 26.37 9.21 -27.50
N THR A 47 26.03 8.01 -27.02
CA THR A 47 25.57 6.88 -27.85
C THR A 47 24.11 6.49 -27.59
N VAL A 48 23.45 7.14 -26.63
CA VAL A 48 22.04 6.91 -26.25
C VAL A 48 21.14 8.03 -26.76
N ASP A 49 19.83 7.77 -26.82
CA ASP A 49 18.84 8.75 -27.29
C ASP A 49 18.53 9.82 -26.22
N ALA A 50 18.61 9.43 -24.93
CA ALA A 50 18.35 10.34 -23.81
C ALA A 50 19.30 10.10 -22.63
N VAL A 51 19.60 11.16 -21.88
CA VAL A 51 20.37 11.09 -20.64
C VAL A 51 19.58 11.79 -19.52
N ILE A 52 19.45 11.10 -18.38
CA ILE A 52 18.88 11.62 -17.15
C ILE A 52 20.03 11.81 -16.15
N ASP A 53 20.28 13.04 -15.73
CA ASP A 53 21.31 13.36 -14.74
C ASP A 53 20.81 13.06 -13.32
N ALA A 54 21.40 12.05 -12.70
CA ALA A 54 21.12 11.66 -11.32
C ALA A 54 22.27 12.02 -10.37
N THR A 55 23.16 12.95 -10.76
CA THR A 55 24.32 13.34 -9.95
C THR A 55 23.86 13.87 -8.59
N GLY A 56 24.36 13.24 -7.51
CA GLY A 56 23.99 13.57 -6.13
C GLY A 56 22.64 13.03 -5.67
N LYS A 57 21.94 12.26 -6.52
CA LYS A 57 20.61 11.69 -6.26
C LYS A 57 20.67 10.17 -6.06
N TYR A 58 19.62 9.63 -5.48
CA TYR A 58 19.42 8.19 -5.40
C TYR A 58 18.67 7.68 -6.63
N VAL A 59 19.08 6.52 -7.09
CA VAL A 59 18.40 5.77 -8.16
C VAL A 59 17.85 4.49 -7.53
N ILE A 60 16.55 4.40 -7.37
CA ILE A 60 15.88 3.31 -6.66
C ILE A 60 14.88 2.60 -7.58
N PRO A 61 14.54 1.32 -7.31
CA PRO A 61 13.44 0.68 -8.02
C PRO A 61 12.13 1.41 -7.70
N GLY A 62 11.25 1.50 -8.69
CA GLY A 62 9.92 2.08 -8.52
C GLY A 62 9.16 1.45 -7.36
N GLY A 63 8.41 2.27 -6.62
CA GLY A 63 7.59 1.82 -5.51
C GLY A 63 6.50 0.84 -5.97
N ILE A 64 6.21 -0.15 -5.12
CA ILE A 64 5.07 -1.06 -5.30
C ILE A 64 4.14 -0.87 -4.11
N ASP A 65 2.94 -0.35 -4.36
CA ASP A 65 1.92 -0.24 -3.33
C ASP A 65 0.96 -1.43 -3.44
N ALA A 66 1.08 -2.34 -2.48
CA ALA A 66 0.34 -3.59 -2.51
C ALA A 66 -1.00 -3.53 -1.75
N HIS A 67 -1.49 -2.33 -1.43
CA HIS A 67 -2.77 -2.17 -0.74
C HIS A 67 -3.44 -0.85 -1.14
N THR A 68 -4.27 -0.90 -2.17
CA THR A 68 -5.04 0.26 -2.65
C THR A 68 -6.49 -0.13 -2.91
N HIS A 69 -7.39 0.86 -2.89
CA HIS A 69 -8.83 0.69 -3.06
C HIS A 69 -9.39 1.73 -4.03
N MET A 70 -9.01 1.62 -5.32
CA MET A 70 -9.53 2.51 -6.36
C MET A 70 -11.01 2.25 -6.61
N GLN A 71 -11.84 3.29 -6.58
CA GLN A 71 -13.28 3.21 -6.83
C GLN A 71 -14.04 2.23 -5.91
N LEU A 72 -13.48 1.87 -4.74
CA LEU A 72 -14.10 0.94 -3.80
C LEU A 72 -15.48 1.44 -3.36
N PRO A 73 -16.56 0.67 -3.56
CA PRO A 73 -17.86 0.99 -2.98
C PRO A 73 -17.84 0.69 -1.48
N PHE A 74 -17.87 1.72 -0.65
CA PHE A 74 -17.83 1.59 0.81
C PHE A 74 -18.52 2.77 1.51
N GLY A 75 -19.13 2.52 2.68
CA GLY A 75 -19.72 3.57 3.51
C GLY A 75 -20.87 4.34 2.83
N GLY A 76 -21.59 3.74 1.89
CA GLY A 76 -22.70 4.40 1.16
C GLY A 76 -22.23 5.29 0.00
N THR A 77 -20.95 5.27 -0.34
CA THR A 77 -20.35 6.05 -1.43
C THR A 77 -19.25 5.21 -2.12
N PHE A 78 -18.34 5.85 -2.86
CA PHE A 78 -17.20 5.23 -3.52
C PHE A 78 -15.93 5.98 -3.16
N ALA A 79 -14.78 5.26 -3.07
CA ALA A 79 -13.49 5.92 -3.00
C ALA A 79 -13.34 6.93 -4.14
N SER A 80 -12.87 8.13 -3.84
CA SER A 80 -12.88 9.27 -4.77
C SER A 80 -11.89 9.12 -5.93
N ASP A 81 -10.77 8.42 -5.72
CA ASP A 81 -9.84 8.12 -6.79
C ASP A 81 -10.32 6.96 -7.66
N THR A 82 -10.25 7.20 -8.96
CA THR A 82 -10.42 6.18 -10.00
C THR A 82 -9.06 5.52 -10.28
N PHE A 83 -9.06 4.44 -11.07
CA PHE A 83 -7.79 3.88 -11.57
C PHE A 83 -6.97 4.91 -12.35
N GLU A 84 -7.61 5.85 -13.05
CA GLU A 84 -6.92 6.94 -13.75
C GLU A 84 -6.28 7.93 -12.78
N THR A 85 -7.07 8.53 -11.88
CA THR A 85 -6.57 9.58 -10.97
C THR A 85 -5.62 9.02 -9.92
N GLY A 86 -5.95 7.90 -9.29
CA GLY A 86 -5.11 7.30 -8.25
C GLY A 86 -3.79 6.75 -8.79
N THR A 87 -3.76 6.19 -10.02
CA THR A 87 -2.49 5.74 -10.61
C THR A 87 -1.65 6.89 -11.15
N ALA A 88 -2.24 8.03 -11.51
CA ALA A 88 -1.50 9.26 -11.77
C ALA A 88 -0.86 9.80 -10.48
N ALA A 89 -1.62 9.87 -9.37
CA ALA A 89 -1.10 10.25 -8.07
C ALA A 89 0.00 9.28 -7.58
N ALA A 90 -0.15 7.97 -7.81
CA ALA A 90 0.88 6.97 -7.54
C ALA A 90 2.20 7.29 -8.26
N ALA A 91 2.12 7.63 -9.55
CA ALA A 91 3.28 7.99 -10.34
C ALA A 91 3.96 9.26 -9.81
N TRP A 92 3.22 10.30 -9.46
CA TRP A 92 3.76 11.50 -8.84
C TRP A 92 4.59 11.18 -7.59
N GLY A 93 4.14 10.23 -6.78
CA GLY A 93 4.80 9.79 -5.56
C GLY A 93 5.88 8.71 -5.75
N GLY A 94 6.30 8.40 -6.98
CA GLY A 94 7.34 7.40 -7.24
C GLY A 94 6.87 5.94 -7.15
N THR A 95 5.57 5.69 -7.10
CA THR A 95 4.99 4.34 -7.15
C THR A 95 4.69 3.98 -8.60
N THR A 96 5.33 2.93 -9.12
CA THR A 96 5.23 2.49 -10.52
C THR A 96 4.37 1.25 -10.70
N SER A 97 3.94 0.64 -9.61
CA SER A 97 3.02 -0.51 -9.62
C SER A 97 2.10 -0.47 -8.41
N ILE A 98 0.85 -0.83 -8.61
CA ILE A 98 -0.13 -1.02 -7.53
C ILE A 98 -0.67 -2.44 -7.54
N ILE A 99 -1.13 -2.94 -6.38
CA ILE A 99 -1.96 -4.14 -6.30
C ILE A 99 -3.24 -3.75 -5.57
N ASP A 100 -4.31 -3.61 -6.34
CA ASP A 100 -5.62 -3.19 -5.87
C ASP A 100 -6.48 -4.38 -5.46
N PHE A 101 -7.62 -4.15 -4.84
CA PHE A 101 -8.53 -5.19 -4.37
C PHE A 101 -9.79 -5.29 -5.23
N ALA A 102 -9.84 -6.31 -6.10
CA ALA A 102 -11.05 -6.69 -6.79
C ALA A 102 -12.10 -7.21 -5.79
N VAL A 103 -13.31 -6.67 -5.82
CA VAL A 103 -14.36 -6.97 -4.84
C VAL A 103 -15.37 -7.95 -5.40
N GLN A 104 -15.54 -9.08 -4.71
CA GLN A 104 -16.74 -9.89 -4.82
C GLN A 104 -17.76 -9.41 -3.78
N ARG A 105 -18.97 -9.08 -4.20
CA ARG A 105 -20.08 -8.78 -3.30
C ARG A 105 -20.77 -10.06 -2.84
N THR A 106 -21.43 -9.99 -1.69
CA THR A 106 -22.25 -11.11 -1.21
C THR A 106 -23.31 -11.52 -2.27
N GLY A 107 -23.30 -12.80 -2.65
CA GLY A 107 -24.18 -13.35 -3.67
C GLY A 107 -23.71 -13.17 -5.12
N GLU A 108 -22.57 -12.53 -5.34
CA GLU A 108 -21.90 -12.42 -6.65
C GLU A 108 -20.88 -13.56 -6.81
N LYS A 109 -20.60 -13.96 -8.04
CA LYS A 109 -19.50 -14.89 -8.32
C LYS A 109 -18.15 -14.16 -8.23
N VAL A 110 -17.11 -14.84 -7.75
CA VAL A 110 -15.75 -14.29 -7.67
C VAL A 110 -15.28 -13.76 -9.04
N GLN A 111 -15.54 -14.52 -10.12
CA GLN A 111 -15.13 -14.15 -11.47
C GLN A 111 -15.84 -12.91 -12.00
N ASP A 112 -17.11 -12.69 -11.61
CA ASP A 112 -17.87 -11.51 -12.07
C ASP A 112 -17.32 -10.25 -11.39
N GLY A 113 -17.03 -10.30 -10.09
CA GLY A 113 -16.36 -9.21 -9.38
C GLY A 113 -14.97 -8.91 -9.96
N LEU A 114 -14.18 -9.95 -10.25
CA LEU A 114 -12.87 -9.79 -10.87
C LEU A 114 -12.96 -9.16 -12.27
N ALA A 115 -13.89 -9.63 -13.11
CA ALA A 115 -14.10 -9.10 -14.45
C ALA A 115 -14.45 -7.61 -14.40
N HIS A 116 -15.29 -7.20 -13.45
CA HIS A 116 -15.64 -5.80 -13.24
C HIS A 116 -14.41 -4.94 -12.91
N TRP A 117 -13.49 -5.41 -12.03
CA TRP A 117 -12.24 -4.69 -11.72
C TRP A 117 -11.32 -4.59 -12.94
N HIS A 118 -11.24 -5.63 -13.75
CA HIS A 118 -10.53 -5.56 -15.02
C HIS A 118 -11.11 -4.50 -15.96
N GLU A 119 -12.43 -4.38 -16.06
CA GLU A 119 -13.09 -3.34 -16.86
C GLU A 119 -12.78 -1.93 -16.37
N LEU A 120 -12.73 -1.72 -15.04
CA LEU A 120 -12.40 -0.43 -14.44
C LEU A 120 -10.94 -0.02 -14.69
N ALA A 121 -10.01 -0.96 -14.64
CA ALA A 121 -8.57 -0.68 -14.72
C ALA A 121 -8.02 -0.67 -16.15
N ALA A 122 -8.51 -1.56 -17.02
CA ALA A 122 -7.97 -1.73 -18.37
C ALA A 122 -8.07 -0.46 -19.22
N GLY A 123 -6.91 0.02 -19.69
CA GLY A 123 -6.83 1.25 -20.49
C GLY A 123 -6.99 2.55 -19.69
N ASN A 124 -7.09 2.47 -18.35
CA ASN A 124 -7.24 3.66 -17.49
C ASN A 124 -5.99 3.94 -16.64
N CYS A 125 -5.15 2.95 -16.33
CA CYS A 125 -4.01 3.12 -15.43
C CYS A 125 -2.82 3.83 -16.08
N HIS A 126 -2.13 4.66 -15.30
CA HIS A 126 -0.85 5.29 -15.67
C HIS A 126 0.37 4.48 -15.23
N VAL A 127 0.23 3.62 -14.20
CA VAL A 127 1.25 2.67 -13.73
C VAL A 127 0.74 1.24 -13.85
N ASP A 128 1.63 0.26 -13.76
CA ASP A 128 1.24 -1.14 -13.81
C ASP A 128 0.38 -1.54 -12.60
N TYR A 129 -0.51 -2.50 -12.79
CA TYR A 129 -1.46 -2.88 -11.75
C TYR A 129 -1.67 -4.39 -11.67
N GLY A 130 -1.93 -4.89 -10.48
CA GLY A 130 -2.39 -6.24 -10.20
C GLY A 130 -3.60 -6.22 -9.30
N PHE A 131 -4.13 -7.41 -8.96
CA PHE A 131 -5.27 -7.52 -8.05
C PHE A 131 -5.04 -8.55 -6.95
N HIS A 132 -5.52 -8.24 -5.76
CA HIS A 132 -5.96 -9.20 -4.74
C HIS A 132 -7.46 -9.42 -4.92
N GLN A 133 -7.99 -10.56 -4.48
CA GLN A 133 -9.41 -10.83 -4.55
C GLN A 133 -10.07 -10.73 -3.16
N ILE A 134 -10.96 -9.77 -2.94
CA ILE A 134 -11.83 -9.77 -1.76
C ILE A 134 -12.91 -10.83 -1.93
N ILE A 135 -13.06 -11.68 -0.92
CA ILE A 135 -14.14 -12.67 -0.83
C ILE A 135 -15.22 -12.11 0.11
N GLY A 136 -16.26 -11.54 -0.48
CA GLY A 136 -17.38 -10.93 0.26
C GLY A 136 -18.50 -11.90 0.63
N GLY A 137 -18.45 -13.12 0.11
CA GLY A 137 -19.36 -14.19 0.46
C GLY A 137 -18.69 -15.54 0.30
N VAL A 138 -18.63 -16.32 1.37
CA VAL A 138 -17.97 -17.65 1.39
C VAL A 138 -19.01 -18.74 1.26
N ASP A 139 -19.18 -19.24 0.05
CA ASP A 139 -20.00 -20.40 -0.31
C ASP A 139 -19.18 -21.43 -1.09
N GLU A 140 -19.82 -22.52 -1.53
CA GLU A 140 -19.14 -23.58 -2.27
C GLU A 140 -18.57 -23.09 -3.60
N ASP A 141 -19.26 -22.19 -4.29
CA ASP A 141 -18.84 -21.62 -5.58
C ASP A 141 -17.61 -20.70 -5.39
N SER A 142 -17.62 -19.86 -4.36
CA SER A 142 -16.51 -18.98 -4.02
C SER A 142 -15.26 -19.76 -3.63
N LEU A 143 -15.42 -20.81 -2.81
CA LEU A 143 -14.32 -21.71 -2.43
C LEU A 143 -13.74 -22.45 -3.65
N ALA A 144 -14.59 -22.94 -4.56
CA ALA A 144 -14.16 -23.61 -5.78
C ALA A 144 -13.50 -22.65 -6.81
N ALA A 145 -13.70 -21.34 -6.67
CA ALA A 145 -13.07 -20.32 -7.49
C ALA A 145 -11.65 -19.99 -7.08
N LEU A 146 -11.29 -20.12 -5.78
CA LEU A 146 -9.99 -19.71 -5.25
C LEU A 146 -8.80 -20.33 -6.03
N PRO A 147 -8.71 -21.63 -6.27
CA PRO A 147 -7.59 -22.21 -7.00
C PRO A 147 -7.43 -21.64 -8.43
N LYS A 148 -8.54 -21.26 -9.07
CA LYS A 148 -8.56 -20.76 -10.44
C LYS A 148 -7.98 -19.33 -10.56
N LEU A 149 -7.94 -18.58 -9.46
CA LEU A 149 -7.33 -17.24 -9.43
C LEU A 149 -5.84 -17.27 -9.80
N ILE A 150 -5.15 -18.37 -9.52
CA ILE A 150 -3.72 -18.52 -9.85
C ILE A 150 -3.50 -18.45 -11.37
N ASP A 151 -4.34 -19.08 -12.17
CA ASP A 151 -4.26 -19.06 -13.63
C ASP A 151 -4.49 -17.64 -14.19
N GLU A 152 -5.29 -16.83 -13.47
CA GLU A 152 -5.50 -15.42 -13.77
C GLU A 152 -4.33 -14.52 -13.34
N GLY A 153 -3.35 -15.08 -12.61
CA GLY A 153 -2.22 -14.32 -12.06
C GLY A 153 -2.56 -13.58 -10.76
N ILE A 154 -3.62 -14.00 -10.07
CA ILE A 154 -4.05 -13.47 -8.77
C ILE A 154 -3.73 -14.52 -7.72
N THR A 155 -2.72 -14.25 -6.90
CA THR A 155 -2.11 -15.22 -5.99
C THR A 155 -2.37 -14.93 -4.51
N SER A 156 -3.38 -14.10 -4.25
CA SER A 156 -3.79 -13.68 -2.91
C SER A 156 -5.27 -13.31 -2.87
N PHE A 157 -5.91 -13.59 -1.76
CA PHE A 157 -7.30 -13.19 -1.51
C PHE A 157 -7.43 -12.60 -0.10
N LYS A 158 -8.40 -11.68 0.08
CA LYS A 158 -8.64 -10.98 1.35
C LYS A 158 -9.98 -11.39 1.95
N MET A 159 -9.95 -11.65 3.26
CA MET A 159 -11.11 -11.88 4.10
C MET A 159 -11.13 -10.91 5.28
N PHE A 160 -12.29 -10.74 5.89
CA PHE A 160 -12.50 -9.78 6.95
C PHE A 160 -13.10 -10.42 8.18
N MET A 161 -12.52 -10.18 9.35
CA MET A 161 -13.11 -10.49 10.65
C MET A 161 -13.95 -9.31 11.20
N ALA A 162 -14.13 -8.27 10.39
CA ALA A 162 -14.90 -7.07 10.68
C ALA A 162 -16.00 -6.83 9.63
N TYR A 163 -16.82 -5.81 9.84
CA TYR A 163 -17.92 -5.38 8.98
C TYR A 163 -19.05 -6.43 8.83
N PRO A 164 -19.71 -6.86 9.94
CA PRO A 164 -20.88 -7.72 9.86
C PRO A 164 -21.93 -7.17 8.88
N GLY A 165 -22.46 -8.08 8.04
CA GLY A 165 -23.44 -7.71 6.99
C GLY A 165 -22.87 -7.12 5.70
N VAL A 166 -21.53 -6.87 5.63
CA VAL A 166 -20.85 -6.35 4.43
C VAL A 166 -19.78 -7.35 3.94
N PHE A 167 -18.70 -7.52 4.70
CA PHE A 167 -17.55 -8.37 4.33
C PHE A 167 -17.23 -9.46 5.36
N TYR A 168 -17.85 -9.44 6.53
CA TYR A 168 -17.53 -10.32 7.64
C TYR A 168 -17.63 -11.80 7.25
N SER A 169 -16.57 -12.54 7.57
CA SER A 169 -16.53 -14.00 7.51
C SER A 169 -16.34 -14.58 8.91
N ASP A 170 -17.09 -15.63 9.23
CA ASP A 170 -16.92 -16.36 10.48
C ASP A 170 -15.72 -17.32 10.44
N ASP A 171 -15.34 -17.85 11.61
CA ASP A 171 -14.17 -18.71 11.75
C ASP A 171 -14.26 -19.98 10.89
N ALA A 172 -15.46 -20.53 10.68
CA ALA A 172 -15.64 -21.72 9.85
C ALA A 172 -15.45 -21.40 8.34
N GLN A 173 -15.90 -20.25 7.91
CA GLN A 173 -15.69 -19.75 6.55
C GLN A 173 -14.20 -19.47 6.29
N ILE A 174 -13.54 -18.78 7.23
CA ILE A 174 -12.10 -18.48 7.16
C ILE A 174 -11.29 -19.77 7.12
N LEU A 175 -11.60 -20.75 7.99
CA LEU A 175 -10.91 -22.04 8.05
C LEU A 175 -10.97 -22.77 6.71
N LYS A 176 -12.14 -22.85 6.07
CA LYS A 176 -12.31 -23.51 4.76
C LYS A 176 -11.50 -22.85 3.66
N ALA A 177 -11.47 -21.50 3.62
CA ALA A 177 -10.67 -20.77 2.65
C ALA A 177 -9.17 -20.96 2.92
N MET A 178 -8.74 -20.96 4.18
CA MET A 178 -7.35 -21.24 4.57
C MET A 178 -6.89 -22.66 4.24
N GLN A 179 -7.77 -23.67 4.30
CA GLN A 179 -7.43 -25.01 3.84
C GLN A 179 -7.08 -25.05 2.36
N ILE A 180 -7.83 -24.32 1.52
CA ILE A 180 -7.50 -24.17 0.09
C ILE A 180 -6.21 -23.40 -0.10
N SER A 181 -6.01 -22.34 0.69
CA SER A 181 -4.76 -21.57 0.69
C SER A 181 -3.55 -22.46 1.01
N ALA A 182 -3.64 -23.32 1.99
CA ALA A 182 -2.59 -24.28 2.35
C ALA A 182 -2.24 -25.24 1.20
N ASP A 183 -3.25 -25.74 0.49
CA ASP A 183 -3.07 -26.68 -0.63
C ASP A 183 -2.51 -26.00 -1.89
N THR A 184 -2.75 -24.72 -2.07
CA THR A 184 -2.45 -24.01 -3.32
C THR A 184 -1.28 -23.03 -3.22
N GLY A 185 -0.90 -22.60 -2.02
CA GLY A 185 0.07 -21.53 -1.78
C GLY A 185 -0.48 -20.11 -1.98
N LEU A 186 -1.80 -19.95 -2.21
CA LEU A 186 -2.45 -18.65 -2.24
C LEU A 186 -2.24 -17.93 -0.90
N MET A 187 -1.85 -16.66 -0.91
CA MET A 187 -1.73 -15.86 0.30
C MET A 187 -3.10 -15.47 0.84
N THR A 188 -3.43 -15.90 2.06
CA THR A 188 -4.61 -15.40 2.77
C THR A 188 -4.31 -14.05 3.40
N MET A 189 -4.95 -12.99 2.93
CA MET A 189 -4.86 -11.66 3.53
C MET A 189 -6.04 -11.45 4.50
N MET A 190 -5.76 -10.87 5.67
CA MET A 190 -6.78 -10.75 6.73
C MET A 190 -6.88 -9.33 7.26
N HIS A 191 -8.09 -8.76 7.15
CA HIS A 191 -8.48 -7.63 7.98
C HIS A 191 -8.85 -8.15 9.36
N ALA A 192 -7.94 -7.99 10.32
CA ALA A 192 -8.02 -8.63 11.64
C ALA A 192 -8.51 -7.64 12.70
N GLU A 193 -9.79 -7.39 12.75
CA GLU A 193 -10.50 -6.73 13.86
C GLU A 193 -11.74 -7.53 14.24
N ASN A 194 -12.07 -7.60 15.56
CA ASN A 194 -13.27 -8.29 16.05
C ASN A 194 -14.53 -7.44 15.79
N GLY A 195 -15.09 -7.54 14.59
CA GLY A 195 -16.24 -6.76 14.13
C GLY A 195 -17.46 -6.84 15.05
N PRO A 196 -17.94 -8.03 15.46
CA PRO A 196 -19.07 -8.15 16.39
C PRO A 196 -18.89 -7.39 17.71
N VAL A 197 -17.66 -7.40 18.27
CA VAL A 197 -17.35 -6.63 19.49
C VAL A 197 -17.34 -5.12 19.23
N ILE A 198 -16.75 -4.71 18.11
CA ILE A 198 -16.70 -3.30 17.69
C ILE A 198 -18.11 -2.74 17.51
N ASP A 199 -19.01 -3.48 16.87
CA ASP A 199 -20.39 -3.03 16.65
C ASP A 199 -21.13 -2.78 17.97
N VAL A 200 -20.94 -3.66 18.98
CA VAL A 200 -21.52 -3.48 20.33
C VAL A 200 -20.96 -2.24 21.01
N LEU A 201 -19.63 -2.04 20.95
CA LEU A 201 -18.98 -0.87 21.58
C LEU A 201 -19.42 0.43 20.89
N ALA A 202 -19.47 0.45 19.55
CA ALA A 202 -19.91 1.61 18.79
C ALA A 202 -21.37 1.97 19.10
N GLU A 203 -22.27 0.96 19.15
CA GLU A 203 -23.66 1.19 19.53
C GLU A 203 -23.81 1.77 20.95
N GLN A 204 -23.02 1.27 21.91
CA GLN A 204 -23.02 1.75 23.28
C GLN A 204 -22.55 3.22 23.38
N LEU A 205 -21.51 3.60 22.62
CA LEU A 205 -21.01 4.96 22.57
C LEU A 205 -22.04 5.92 22.00
N VAL A 206 -22.67 5.58 20.88
CA VAL A 206 -23.72 6.41 20.26
C VAL A 206 -24.92 6.57 21.19
N LYS A 207 -25.35 5.52 21.92
CA LYS A 207 -26.43 5.61 22.94
C LYS A 207 -26.07 6.56 24.10
N GLN A 208 -24.77 6.80 24.36
CA GLN A 208 -24.28 7.78 25.35
C GLN A 208 -24.13 9.19 24.77
N GLY A 209 -24.51 9.43 23.51
CA GLY A 209 -24.35 10.71 22.82
C GLY A 209 -22.91 10.99 22.35
N LYS A 210 -22.05 9.98 22.31
CA LYS A 210 -20.67 10.05 21.86
C LYS A 210 -20.64 9.73 20.36
N ILE A 211 -20.72 10.78 19.54
CA ILE A 211 -20.98 10.68 18.09
C ILE A 211 -19.87 11.25 17.21
N GLU A 212 -18.86 11.90 17.82
CA GLU A 212 -17.77 12.56 17.13
C GLU A 212 -16.76 11.54 16.52
N PRO A 213 -15.98 11.94 15.51
CA PRO A 213 -14.97 11.06 14.85
C PRO A 213 -14.00 10.38 15.83
N TYR A 214 -13.64 11.03 16.93
CA TYR A 214 -12.78 10.48 17.98
C TYR A 214 -13.25 9.11 18.47
N TYR A 215 -14.57 8.94 18.61
CA TYR A 215 -15.14 7.70 19.15
C TYR A 215 -15.09 6.52 18.16
N HIS A 216 -14.79 6.77 16.88
CA HIS A 216 -14.43 5.70 15.96
C HIS A 216 -13.20 4.93 16.45
N GLY A 217 -12.15 5.66 16.89
CA GLY A 217 -10.94 5.03 17.45
C GLY A 217 -11.19 4.33 18.78
N ILE A 218 -12.06 4.90 19.63
CA ILE A 218 -12.43 4.29 20.92
C ILE A 218 -13.24 3.01 20.75
N ALA A 219 -14.20 2.97 19.82
CA ALA A 219 -15.00 1.77 19.52
C ALA A 219 -14.15 0.62 18.98
N ARG A 220 -13.10 0.94 18.22
CA ARG A 220 -12.17 -0.01 17.62
C ARG A 220 -10.91 -0.16 18.48
N ALA A 221 -11.10 -0.53 19.75
CA ALA A 221 -10.01 -0.67 20.71
C ALA A 221 -8.93 -1.65 20.20
N TRP A 222 -7.66 -1.41 20.57
CA TRP A 222 -6.54 -2.25 20.13
C TRP A 222 -6.68 -3.73 20.53
N GLN A 223 -7.42 -4.02 21.61
CA GLN A 223 -7.71 -5.40 22.03
C GLN A 223 -8.52 -6.16 20.96
N ALA A 224 -9.39 -5.47 20.23
CA ALA A 224 -10.16 -6.10 19.14
C ALA A 224 -9.27 -6.44 17.94
N GLU A 225 -8.20 -5.69 17.69
CA GLU A 225 -7.19 -5.98 16.67
C GLU A 225 -6.26 -7.11 17.13
N GLU A 226 -5.75 -7.06 18.36
CA GLU A 226 -4.88 -8.10 18.92
C GLU A 226 -5.57 -9.46 18.93
N GLU A 227 -6.80 -9.54 19.46
CA GLU A 227 -7.56 -10.78 19.55
C GLU A 227 -7.80 -11.39 18.16
N ALA A 228 -8.26 -10.57 17.22
CA ALA A 228 -8.53 -11.02 15.87
C ALA A 228 -7.24 -11.45 15.14
N THR A 229 -6.13 -10.73 15.33
CA THR A 229 -4.81 -11.11 14.79
C THR A 229 -4.36 -12.45 15.35
N HIS A 230 -4.45 -12.64 16.67
CA HIS A 230 -4.11 -13.92 17.30
C HIS A 230 -5.00 -15.06 16.76
N ARG A 231 -6.30 -14.86 16.65
CA ARG A 231 -7.24 -15.85 16.14
C ARG A 231 -6.95 -16.22 14.68
N ALA A 232 -6.66 -15.23 13.81
CA ALA A 232 -6.26 -15.48 12.44
C ALA A 232 -4.97 -16.30 12.35
N ILE A 233 -3.97 -16.02 13.20
CA ILE A 233 -2.72 -16.78 13.31
C ILE A 233 -3.01 -18.23 13.74
N MET A 234 -3.89 -18.46 14.71
CA MET A 234 -4.22 -19.80 15.16
C MET A 234 -4.96 -20.62 14.09
N LEU A 235 -5.85 -19.98 13.30
CA LEU A 235 -6.50 -20.63 12.16
C LEU A 235 -5.49 -20.97 11.04
N SER A 236 -4.57 -20.04 10.75
CA SER A 236 -3.45 -20.27 9.82
C SER A 236 -2.56 -21.43 10.29
N HIS A 237 -2.19 -21.45 11.57
CA HIS A 237 -1.38 -22.53 12.13
C HIS A 237 -2.07 -23.91 12.06
N LEU A 238 -3.38 -23.96 12.34
CA LEU A 238 -4.17 -25.18 12.26
C LEU A 238 -4.23 -25.77 10.85
N THR A 239 -4.26 -24.91 9.83
CA THR A 239 -4.37 -25.32 8.42
C THR A 239 -3.02 -25.45 7.71
N GLY A 240 -1.99 -24.78 8.20
CA GLY A 240 -0.72 -24.61 7.51
C GLY A 240 -0.77 -23.53 6.39
N ALA A 241 -1.83 -22.74 6.32
CA ALA A 241 -2.00 -21.69 5.30
C ALA A 241 -1.05 -20.52 5.54
N PRO A 242 -0.48 -19.91 4.47
CA PRO A 242 0.19 -18.63 4.60
C PRO A 242 -0.81 -17.52 4.95
N LEU A 243 -0.43 -16.68 5.91
CA LEU A 243 -1.25 -15.57 6.40
C LEU A 243 -0.51 -14.23 6.24
N TYR A 244 -1.22 -13.23 5.75
CA TYR A 244 -0.77 -11.85 5.67
C TYR A 244 -1.79 -10.94 6.35
N VAL A 245 -1.41 -10.33 7.49
CA VAL A 245 -2.26 -9.39 8.22
C VAL A 245 -2.03 -7.99 7.66
N VAL A 246 -3.08 -7.38 7.13
CA VAL A 246 -3.03 -6.08 6.48
C VAL A 246 -3.11 -4.94 7.51
N HIS A 247 -2.56 -3.75 7.16
CA HIS A 247 -2.69 -2.47 7.87
C HIS A 247 -2.63 -2.56 9.42
N VAL A 248 -1.64 -3.29 9.95
CA VAL A 248 -1.43 -3.44 11.40
C VAL A 248 -1.14 -2.08 12.05
N SER A 249 -1.89 -1.75 13.12
CA SER A 249 -1.79 -0.48 13.82
C SER A 249 -1.43 -0.60 15.31
N ALA A 250 -1.75 -1.73 15.96
CA ALA A 250 -1.52 -1.93 17.38
C ALA A 250 -0.22 -2.71 17.65
N LYS A 251 0.60 -2.22 18.59
CA LYS A 251 1.84 -2.90 19.02
C LYS A 251 1.59 -4.32 19.53
N GLN A 252 0.41 -4.57 20.12
CA GLN A 252 0.05 -5.90 20.62
C GLN A 252 -0.23 -6.87 19.46
N ALA A 253 -0.83 -6.42 18.36
CA ALA A 253 -1.00 -7.22 17.14
C ALA A 253 0.36 -7.55 16.51
N VAL A 254 1.32 -6.61 16.48
CA VAL A 254 2.71 -6.87 16.05
C VAL A 254 3.35 -7.97 16.91
N ALA A 255 3.16 -7.95 18.22
CA ALA A 255 3.73 -8.97 19.11
C ALA A 255 3.19 -10.39 18.80
N GLN A 256 1.93 -10.51 18.37
CA GLN A 256 1.37 -11.79 17.92
C GLN A 256 2.05 -12.27 16.62
N LEU A 257 2.26 -11.35 15.66
CA LEU A 257 2.96 -11.66 14.41
C LEU A 257 4.42 -12.08 14.66
N ALA A 258 5.16 -11.32 15.46
CA ALA A 258 6.54 -11.61 15.81
C ALA A 258 6.66 -13.01 16.45
N THR A 259 5.79 -13.32 17.42
CA THR A 259 5.77 -14.63 18.07
C THR A 259 5.50 -15.78 17.09
N ALA A 260 4.55 -15.61 16.16
CA ALA A 260 4.23 -16.62 15.16
C ALA A 260 5.43 -16.85 14.20
N ARG A 261 6.10 -15.78 13.77
CA ARG A 261 7.28 -15.84 12.90
C ARG A 261 8.48 -16.48 13.59
N ASP A 262 8.73 -16.16 14.87
CA ASP A 262 9.78 -16.76 15.67
C ASP A 262 9.56 -18.29 15.84
N ASN A 263 8.33 -18.75 15.79
CA ASN A 263 7.95 -20.16 15.76
C ASN A 263 7.98 -20.78 14.34
N GLY A 264 8.48 -20.06 13.32
CA GLY A 264 8.65 -20.56 11.96
C GLY A 264 7.35 -20.66 11.14
N GLN A 265 6.30 -19.93 11.51
CA GLN A 265 5.06 -19.91 10.75
C GLN A 265 5.18 -18.93 9.54
N ASN A 266 4.53 -19.27 8.44
CA ASN A 266 4.38 -18.39 7.27
C ASN A 266 3.36 -17.28 7.54
N VAL A 267 3.67 -16.39 8.48
CA VAL A 267 2.85 -15.25 8.89
C VAL A 267 3.58 -13.97 8.63
N PHE A 268 2.93 -13.03 7.97
CA PHE A 268 3.47 -11.76 7.54
C PHE A 268 2.50 -10.63 7.89
N GLY A 269 2.98 -9.39 7.86
CA GLY A 269 2.16 -8.21 8.09
C GLY A 269 2.72 -6.94 7.48
N GLU A 270 1.85 -6.00 7.25
CA GLU A 270 2.17 -4.64 6.82
C GLU A 270 1.64 -3.62 7.81
N THR A 271 2.22 -2.43 7.76
CA THR A 271 1.61 -1.23 8.33
C THR A 271 1.46 -0.15 7.24
N CYS A 272 0.88 0.98 7.60
CA CYS A 272 0.68 2.11 6.69
C CYS A 272 1.29 3.38 7.27
N PRO A 273 1.63 4.39 6.44
CA PRO A 273 2.24 5.63 6.93
C PRO A 273 1.44 6.30 8.05
N GLN A 274 0.11 6.27 8.00
CA GLN A 274 -0.74 6.88 9.04
C GLN A 274 -0.49 6.32 10.44
N TYR A 275 -0.13 5.05 10.57
CA TYR A 275 0.16 4.42 11.87
C TYR A 275 1.58 4.70 12.39
N LEU A 276 2.43 5.28 11.54
CA LEU A 276 3.78 5.71 11.91
C LEU A 276 3.80 7.16 12.40
N TYR A 277 2.93 8.01 11.87
CA TYR A 277 2.99 9.45 12.04
C TYR A 277 1.81 10.03 12.84
N MET A 278 0.61 9.48 12.69
CA MET A 278 -0.62 10.04 13.23
C MET A 278 -1.05 9.36 14.51
N SER A 279 -1.87 10.05 15.32
CA SER A 279 -2.38 9.52 16.59
C SER A 279 -3.89 9.71 16.75
N LEU A 280 -4.46 8.95 17.68
CA LEU A 280 -5.84 9.07 18.10
C LEU A 280 -6.14 10.48 18.63
N GLU A 281 -5.27 11.01 19.47
CA GLU A 281 -5.48 12.27 20.19
C GLU A 281 -5.38 13.48 19.25
N GLU A 282 -4.34 13.50 18.42
CA GLU A 282 -4.00 14.66 17.58
C GLU A 282 -4.89 14.74 16.34
N GLN A 283 -5.13 13.60 15.67
CA GLN A 283 -5.82 13.58 14.40
C GLN A 283 -7.31 13.22 14.53
N LEU A 284 -7.66 12.08 15.13
CA LEU A 284 -9.08 11.74 15.33
C LEU A 284 -9.77 12.68 16.31
N GLY A 285 -9.03 13.18 17.30
CA GLY A 285 -9.50 14.21 18.25
C GLY A 285 -9.43 15.64 17.73
N ALA A 286 -8.95 15.85 16.49
CA ALA A 286 -8.81 17.19 15.93
C ALA A 286 -10.16 17.89 15.77
N MET A 287 -10.19 19.17 16.15
CA MET A 287 -11.34 20.04 16.01
C MET A 287 -10.90 21.37 15.39
N SER A 288 -11.56 21.79 14.31
CA SER A 288 -11.33 23.07 13.68
C SER A 288 -12.65 23.77 13.37
N ASP A 289 -12.60 25.11 13.26
CA ASP A 289 -13.77 25.90 12.85
C ASP A 289 -14.09 25.72 11.36
N GLU A 290 -13.10 25.35 10.56
CA GLU A 290 -13.25 25.13 9.11
C GLU A 290 -14.30 24.06 8.80
N TRP A 291 -14.29 22.97 9.58
CA TRP A 291 -15.21 21.84 9.40
C TRP A 291 -16.27 21.76 10.50
N GLY A 292 -16.47 22.85 11.28
CA GLY A 292 -17.47 22.92 12.34
C GLY A 292 -17.24 21.88 13.45
N GLY A 293 -15.98 21.61 13.81
CA GLY A 293 -15.59 20.62 14.81
C GLY A 293 -15.57 19.18 14.30
N PHE A 294 -15.66 18.96 12.99
CA PHE A 294 -15.69 17.64 12.35
C PHE A 294 -14.36 17.26 11.67
N GLU A 295 -13.29 17.99 11.98
CA GLU A 295 -11.94 17.80 11.38
C GLU A 295 -11.43 16.37 11.50
N GLY A 296 -11.66 15.70 12.64
CA GLY A 296 -11.24 14.31 12.87
C GLY A 296 -11.76 13.30 11.83
N ALA A 297 -12.82 13.64 11.09
CA ALA A 297 -13.37 12.78 10.04
C ALA A 297 -12.37 12.52 8.90
N LYS A 298 -11.46 13.45 8.60
CA LYS A 298 -10.37 13.29 7.63
C LYS A 298 -9.53 12.04 7.92
N TYR A 299 -9.40 11.67 9.18
CA TYR A 299 -8.50 10.66 9.71
C TYR A 299 -9.19 9.34 10.09
N VAL A 300 -10.50 9.24 9.84
CA VAL A 300 -11.24 8.00 10.09
C VAL A 300 -10.83 6.95 9.06
N CYS A 301 -10.20 5.87 9.56
CA CYS A 301 -9.79 4.69 8.81
C CYS A 301 -9.93 3.43 9.69
N SER A 302 -9.82 2.26 9.11
CA SER A 302 -9.87 0.97 9.81
C SER A 302 -8.73 0.06 9.30
N THR A 303 -7.83 -0.35 10.18
CA THR A 303 -7.83 -0.12 11.64
C THR A 303 -7.69 1.38 11.98
N PRO A 304 -8.11 1.84 13.19
CA PRO A 304 -8.05 3.24 13.52
C PRO A 304 -6.64 3.68 13.95
N LEU A 305 -6.41 4.99 13.95
CA LEU A 305 -5.23 5.58 14.56
C LEU A 305 -5.18 5.25 16.05
N ARG A 306 -3.98 4.92 16.56
CA ARG A 306 -3.76 4.51 17.95
C ARG A 306 -3.21 5.64 18.80
N SER A 307 -3.35 5.50 20.11
CA SER A 307 -2.83 6.46 21.09
C SER A 307 -1.30 6.56 21.00
N ARG A 308 -0.79 7.80 20.96
CA ARG A 308 0.64 8.08 21.02
C ARG A 308 1.19 7.83 22.43
N GLU A 309 0.39 8.14 23.47
CA GLU A 309 0.80 7.93 24.86
C GLU A 309 1.05 6.45 25.18
N GLU A 310 0.38 5.54 24.47
CA GLU A 310 0.62 4.10 24.59
C GLU A 310 1.86 3.62 23.82
N GLY A 311 2.50 4.46 23.01
CA GLY A 311 3.74 4.17 22.28
C GLY A 311 3.56 3.24 21.07
N HIS A 312 2.40 3.30 20.40
CA HIS A 312 2.13 2.47 19.23
C HIS A 312 3.04 2.85 18.06
N GLN A 313 3.17 4.14 17.76
CA GLN A 313 3.94 4.66 16.62
C GLN A 313 5.43 4.27 16.70
N ASP A 314 6.03 4.45 17.88
CA ASP A 314 7.43 4.07 18.11
C ASP A 314 7.65 2.56 17.92
N HIS A 315 6.69 1.76 18.36
CA HIS A 315 6.73 0.31 18.19
C HIS A 315 6.56 -0.11 16.71
N MET A 316 5.72 0.59 15.94
CA MET A 316 5.61 0.34 14.49
C MET A 316 6.95 0.60 13.79
N TRP A 317 7.64 1.72 14.08
CA TRP A 317 8.98 1.97 13.56
C TRP A 317 9.98 0.89 13.99
N GLN A 318 9.92 0.45 15.25
CA GLN A 318 10.74 -0.66 15.71
C GLN A 318 10.46 -1.95 14.92
N ALA A 319 9.21 -2.31 14.74
CA ALA A 319 8.79 -3.50 14.00
C ALA A 319 9.26 -3.50 12.54
N LEU A 320 9.29 -2.31 11.91
CA LEU A 320 9.88 -2.16 10.58
C LEU A 320 11.42 -2.37 10.60
N ARG A 321 12.12 -1.92 11.64
CA ARG A 321 13.57 -2.14 11.80
C ARG A 321 13.92 -3.60 12.04
N THR A 322 13.14 -4.29 12.88
CA THR A 322 13.39 -5.69 13.29
C THR A 322 12.82 -6.72 12.31
N ASN A 323 12.10 -6.27 11.28
CA ASN A 323 11.40 -7.13 10.33
C ASN A 323 10.24 -7.95 10.94
N ASP A 324 9.65 -7.47 12.03
CA ASP A 324 8.40 -8.01 12.58
C ASP A 324 7.22 -7.62 11.67
N LEU A 325 7.33 -6.46 11.01
CA LEU A 325 6.51 -6.04 9.87
C LEU A 325 7.38 -5.97 8.61
N GLN A 326 6.88 -6.51 7.50
CA GLN A 326 7.70 -6.75 6.31
C GLN A 326 7.68 -5.61 5.32
N MET A 327 6.59 -4.84 5.25
CA MET A 327 6.47 -3.74 4.29
C MET A 327 5.51 -2.66 4.75
N VAL A 328 5.49 -1.55 3.99
CA VAL A 328 4.59 -0.43 4.19
C VAL A 328 3.80 -0.20 2.90
N SER A 329 2.50 -0.40 2.97
CA SER A 329 1.52 -0.06 1.92
C SER A 329 0.72 1.16 2.37
N THR A 330 -0.21 1.67 1.56
CA THR A 330 -0.97 2.86 1.93
C THR A 330 -2.33 2.57 2.53
N ASP A 331 -2.97 1.48 2.15
CA ASP A 331 -4.42 1.31 2.32
C ASP A 331 -5.18 2.52 1.74
N HIS A 332 -4.72 2.98 0.56
CA HIS A 332 -5.27 4.16 -0.11
C HIS A 332 -6.74 3.94 -0.45
N CYS A 333 -7.60 4.58 0.33
CA CYS A 333 -9.04 4.52 0.19
C CYS A 333 -9.60 5.94 0.44
N PRO A 334 -9.45 6.88 -0.50
CA PRO A 334 -9.74 8.28 -0.29
C PRO A 334 -11.23 8.58 -0.38
N PHE A 335 -11.68 9.49 0.48
CA PHE A 335 -13.05 10.04 0.46
C PHE A 335 -12.97 11.54 0.70
N CYS A 336 -13.61 12.35 -0.14
CA CYS A 336 -13.71 13.79 0.07
C CYS A 336 -14.42 14.11 1.39
N MET A 337 -14.08 15.24 2.01
CA MET A 337 -14.83 15.73 3.15
C MET A 337 -16.26 16.05 2.75
N LYS A 338 -16.39 16.87 1.70
CA LYS A 338 -17.69 17.26 1.18
C LYS A 338 -18.40 16.06 0.54
N ASP A 339 -19.68 15.90 0.85
CA ASP A 339 -20.58 14.90 0.28
C ASP A 339 -20.23 13.42 0.63
N GLN A 340 -19.05 13.14 1.21
CA GLN A 340 -18.63 11.78 1.56
C GLN A 340 -18.37 11.63 3.07
N LYS A 341 -17.28 12.15 3.63
CA LYS A 341 -17.03 12.08 5.09
C LYS A 341 -18.17 12.71 5.90
N GLU A 342 -18.79 13.76 5.37
CA GLU A 342 -19.95 14.43 5.98
C GLU A 342 -21.19 13.54 6.17
N LEU A 343 -21.29 12.39 5.50
CA LEU A 343 -22.34 11.39 5.76
C LEU A 343 -22.36 10.93 7.22
N GLY A 344 -21.23 11.02 7.90
CA GLY A 344 -21.08 10.67 9.32
C GLY A 344 -21.31 11.82 10.30
N LYS A 345 -21.78 13.00 9.87
CA LYS A 345 -22.14 14.08 10.80
C LYS A 345 -23.29 13.63 11.70
N GLY A 346 -23.03 13.59 13.00
CA GLY A 346 -23.98 13.13 14.01
C GLY A 346 -23.94 11.62 14.31
N ASP A 347 -23.14 10.83 13.58
CA ASP A 347 -22.90 9.42 13.88
C ASP A 347 -21.58 8.97 13.24
N PHE A 348 -20.53 8.85 14.02
CA PHE A 348 -19.20 8.45 13.52
C PHE A 348 -19.19 7.12 12.76
N ARG A 349 -20.17 6.22 12.99
CA ARG A 349 -20.29 4.93 12.31
C ARG A 349 -20.59 5.06 10.81
N ALA A 350 -21.17 6.19 10.41
CA ALA A 350 -21.49 6.48 9.02
C ALA A 350 -20.39 7.26 8.27
N ILE A 351 -19.26 7.57 8.92
CA ILE A 351 -18.11 8.17 8.24
C ILE A 351 -17.47 7.09 7.36
N PRO A 352 -17.36 7.27 6.03
CA PRO A 352 -16.59 6.36 5.19
C PRO A 352 -15.14 6.26 5.66
N ASN A 353 -14.64 5.02 5.88
CA ASN A 353 -13.33 4.77 6.45
C ASN A 353 -12.27 4.73 5.35
N GLY A 354 -11.26 5.57 5.44
CA GLY A 354 -10.10 5.56 4.56
C GLY A 354 -9.35 6.89 4.53
N ILE A 355 -8.07 6.81 4.20
CA ILE A 355 -7.13 7.92 4.09
C ILE A 355 -6.46 7.85 2.70
N GLY A 356 -6.24 9.01 2.07
CA GLY A 356 -5.45 9.15 0.85
C GLY A 356 -3.95 9.28 1.18
N SER A 357 -3.12 8.35 0.68
CA SER A 357 -1.67 8.34 0.98
C SER A 357 -0.79 7.89 -0.17
N ILE A 358 -1.35 7.44 -1.30
CA ILE A 358 -0.60 6.79 -2.38
C ILE A 358 0.51 7.67 -2.96
N GLU A 359 0.24 8.97 -3.07
CA GLU A 359 1.19 9.96 -3.58
C GLU A 359 2.36 10.21 -2.61
N HIS A 360 2.12 10.08 -1.30
CA HIS A 360 3.10 10.55 -0.30
C HIS A 360 3.88 9.42 0.37
N ARG A 361 3.57 8.14 0.08
CA ARG A 361 4.18 6.99 0.75
C ARG A 361 5.70 6.96 0.67
N MET A 362 6.27 7.19 -0.52
CA MET A 362 7.73 7.12 -0.70
C MET A 362 8.42 8.23 0.09
N ASP A 363 7.90 9.45 0.02
CA ASP A 363 8.42 10.62 0.74
C ASP A 363 8.30 10.45 2.26
N LEU A 364 7.13 10.03 2.76
CA LEU A 364 6.92 9.78 4.20
C LEU A 364 7.89 8.71 4.73
N MET A 365 8.09 7.63 3.96
CA MET A 365 9.04 6.59 4.36
C MET A 365 10.49 7.06 4.27
N TYR A 366 10.83 7.94 3.31
CA TYR A 366 12.14 8.57 3.25
C TYR A 366 12.39 9.52 4.43
N GLN A 367 11.38 10.25 4.89
CA GLN A 367 11.48 11.05 6.12
C GLN A 367 11.85 10.18 7.34
N GLY A 368 11.42 8.91 7.34
CA GLY A 368 11.88 7.92 8.32
C GLY A 368 13.40 7.62 8.22
N VAL A 369 14.00 7.73 7.03
CA VAL A 369 15.47 7.63 6.86
C VAL A 369 16.15 8.87 7.40
N VAL A 370 15.66 10.06 7.07
CA VAL A 370 16.20 11.35 7.52
C VAL A 370 16.19 11.44 9.06
N THR A 371 15.11 10.98 9.69
CA THR A 371 14.97 10.99 11.15
C THR A 371 15.62 9.80 11.84
N GLY A 372 16.30 8.91 11.11
CA GLY A 372 17.03 7.76 11.65
C GLY A 372 16.16 6.62 12.16
N GLN A 373 14.89 6.57 11.76
CA GLN A 373 13.98 5.48 12.11
C GLN A 373 14.30 4.19 11.36
N ILE A 374 14.69 4.29 10.08
CA ILE A 374 15.10 3.16 9.24
C ILE A 374 16.34 3.54 8.41
N THR A 375 17.02 2.56 7.83
CA THR A 375 18.12 2.81 6.89
C THR A 375 17.61 3.09 5.48
N LEU A 376 18.48 3.64 4.64
CA LEU A 376 18.19 3.90 3.23
C LEU A 376 17.85 2.60 2.47
N GLU A 377 18.59 1.53 2.74
CA GLU A 377 18.34 0.20 2.16
C GLU A 377 17.00 -0.38 2.63
N ARG A 378 16.66 -0.16 3.92
CA ARG A 378 15.37 -0.63 4.47
C ARG A 378 14.20 0.12 3.86
N TRP A 379 14.33 1.41 3.55
CA TRP A 379 13.32 2.15 2.79
C TRP A 379 13.00 1.48 1.46
N VAL A 380 14.00 1.18 0.63
CA VAL A 380 13.84 0.47 -0.64
C VAL A 380 13.27 -0.93 -0.44
N GLU A 381 13.72 -1.64 0.58
CA GLU A 381 13.21 -2.96 0.92
C GLU A 381 11.72 -2.93 1.24
N LEU A 382 11.28 -2.03 2.12
CA LEU A 382 9.90 -1.91 2.60
C LEU A 382 8.91 -1.46 1.51
N THR A 383 9.37 -0.64 0.55
CA THR A 383 8.48 0.02 -0.41
C THR A 383 8.52 -0.56 -1.82
N SER A 384 9.53 -1.39 -2.13
CA SER A 384 9.72 -1.93 -3.49
C SER A 384 10.08 -3.42 -3.49
N THR A 385 11.18 -3.82 -2.83
CA THR A 385 11.72 -5.19 -2.95
C THR A 385 10.84 -6.22 -2.23
N THR A 386 10.42 -5.94 -0.99
CA THR A 386 9.58 -6.87 -0.23
C THR A 386 8.18 -7.01 -0.83
N PRO A 387 7.47 -5.93 -1.22
CA PRO A 387 6.22 -6.08 -1.94
C PRO A 387 6.35 -6.95 -3.20
N ALA A 388 7.42 -6.77 -3.98
CA ALA A 388 7.68 -7.60 -5.16
C ALA A 388 7.85 -9.08 -4.82
N ARG A 389 8.60 -9.42 -3.78
CA ARG A 389 8.79 -10.82 -3.32
C ARG A 389 7.53 -11.41 -2.73
N MET A 390 6.83 -10.63 -1.89
CA MET A 390 5.62 -11.07 -1.21
C MET A 390 4.54 -11.47 -2.22
N PHE A 391 4.43 -10.73 -3.30
CA PHE A 391 3.36 -10.90 -4.27
C PHE A 391 3.83 -11.39 -5.65
N GLY A 392 4.98 -12.08 -5.71
CA GLY A 392 5.41 -12.85 -6.87
C GLY A 392 5.82 -12.04 -8.10
N LEU A 393 6.38 -10.84 -7.91
CA LEU A 393 6.84 -9.92 -8.95
C LEU A 393 8.36 -9.73 -8.97
N TYR A 394 9.09 -10.20 -7.94
CA TYR A 394 10.52 -9.92 -7.80
C TYR A 394 11.35 -10.49 -8.95
N GLY A 395 12.29 -9.68 -9.38
CA GLY A 395 13.14 -9.99 -10.55
C GLY A 395 12.66 -9.27 -11.82
N THR A 396 11.33 -9.12 -11.98
CA THR A 396 10.76 -8.22 -12.99
C THR A 396 10.55 -6.82 -12.40
N LYS A 397 10.05 -6.72 -11.18
CA LYS A 397 9.80 -5.50 -10.41
C LYS A 397 10.62 -5.51 -9.11
N GLY A 398 10.73 -4.36 -8.46
CA GLY A 398 11.31 -4.21 -7.11
C GLY A 398 12.83 -4.32 -7.05
N VAL A 399 13.53 -4.22 -8.17
CA VAL A 399 15.00 -4.33 -8.26
C VAL A 399 15.55 -3.57 -9.48
N ILE A 400 16.75 -2.99 -9.35
CA ILE A 400 17.51 -2.44 -10.48
C ILE A 400 18.59 -3.45 -10.86
N GLN A 401 18.31 -4.22 -11.91
CA GLN A 401 19.25 -5.22 -12.46
C GLN A 401 18.97 -5.47 -13.94
N PRO A 402 19.96 -5.96 -14.70
CA PRO A 402 19.74 -6.36 -16.10
C PRO A 402 18.59 -7.37 -16.24
N GLY A 403 17.66 -7.11 -17.17
CA GLY A 403 16.49 -7.94 -17.44
C GLY A 403 15.22 -7.54 -16.68
N ALA A 404 15.32 -6.75 -15.60
CA ALA A 404 14.16 -6.18 -14.90
C ALA A 404 13.47 -5.10 -15.77
N ASP A 405 12.21 -4.84 -15.48
CA ASP A 405 11.51 -3.69 -16.03
C ASP A 405 12.23 -2.41 -15.62
N ALA A 406 12.29 -1.44 -16.53
CA ALA A 406 12.85 -0.14 -16.23
C ALA A 406 11.83 0.71 -15.45
N ASP A 407 11.51 0.26 -14.24
CA ASP A 407 10.72 0.95 -13.24
C ASP A 407 11.67 1.57 -12.24
N ILE A 408 11.95 2.85 -12.41
CA ILE A 408 13.04 3.54 -11.71
C ILE A 408 12.56 4.89 -11.21
N VAL A 409 12.95 5.23 -9.98
CA VAL A 409 12.77 6.55 -9.42
C VAL A 409 14.15 7.19 -9.19
N VAL A 410 14.34 8.40 -9.69
CA VAL A 410 15.41 9.27 -9.29
C VAL A 410 14.89 10.14 -8.15
N TYR A 411 15.49 10.01 -6.99
CA TYR A 411 15.09 10.68 -5.75
C TYR A 411 16.16 11.68 -5.33
N ASP A 412 15.79 12.95 -5.17
CA ASP A 412 16.69 14.00 -4.74
C ASP A 412 16.68 14.12 -3.20
N PRO A 413 17.75 13.68 -2.50
CA PRO A 413 17.85 13.79 -1.05
C PRO A 413 18.05 15.24 -0.55
N ASN A 414 18.37 16.17 -1.44
CA ASN A 414 18.56 17.58 -1.13
C ASN A 414 17.34 18.44 -1.53
N GLY A 415 16.33 17.80 -2.11
CA GLY A 415 15.05 18.41 -2.43
C GLY A 415 14.19 18.64 -1.19
N HIS A 416 13.00 19.14 -1.42
CA HIS A 416 12.03 19.39 -0.36
C HIS A 416 10.61 19.21 -0.91
N THR A 417 9.76 18.49 -0.17
CA THR A 417 8.35 18.31 -0.50
C THR A 417 7.48 18.86 0.61
N SER A 418 6.59 19.79 0.28
CA SER A 418 5.59 20.35 1.17
C SER A 418 4.23 19.78 0.79
N ILE A 419 3.60 18.99 1.68
CA ILE A 419 2.34 18.30 1.40
C ILE A 419 1.15 19.18 1.79
N GLY A 420 0.17 19.29 0.90
CA GLY A 420 -1.06 20.03 1.12
C GLY A 420 -1.84 20.22 -0.17
N VAL A 421 -3.15 20.47 -0.05
CA VAL A 421 -4.06 20.59 -1.21
C VAL A 421 -3.62 21.67 -2.19
N ASP A 422 -3.10 22.80 -1.68
CA ASP A 422 -2.58 23.91 -2.49
C ASP A 422 -1.06 23.80 -2.79
N LYS A 423 -0.46 22.63 -2.54
CA LYS A 423 0.97 22.37 -2.69
C LYS A 423 1.18 21.10 -3.51
N THR A 424 1.73 20.05 -2.90
CA THR A 424 1.90 18.74 -3.54
C THR A 424 0.69 17.86 -3.23
N HIS A 425 -0.22 17.75 -4.19
CA HIS A 425 -1.45 16.96 -4.06
C HIS A 425 -2.09 16.74 -5.43
N HIS A 426 -2.05 15.50 -5.91
CA HIS A 426 -2.61 15.10 -7.22
C HIS A 426 -3.72 14.04 -7.09
N MET A 427 -4.06 13.63 -5.86
CA MET A 427 -5.19 12.75 -5.57
C MET A 427 -6.52 13.48 -5.78
N ASN A 428 -7.56 12.77 -6.18
CA ASN A 428 -8.90 13.33 -6.38
C ASN A 428 -9.63 13.50 -5.03
N MET A 429 -9.13 14.42 -4.22
CA MET A 429 -9.64 14.74 -2.88
C MET A 429 -9.71 16.25 -2.66
N ASP A 430 -10.62 16.69 -1.81
CA ASP A 430 -10.79 18.08 -1.41
C ASP A 430 -10.05 18.45 -0.11
N HIS A 431 -9.24 17.53 0.42
CA HIS A 431 -8.42 17.70 1.61
C HIS A 431 -7.22 16.75 1.55
N SER A 432 -6.23 17.00 2.40
CA SER A 432 -5.13 16.05 2.66
C SER A 432 -5.11 15.68 4.14
N ALA A 433 -4.99 14.39 4.45
CA ALA A 433 -4.67 13.95 5.80
C ALA A 433 -3.23 14.30 6.21
N TRP A 434 -2.40 14.63 5.23
CA TRP A 434 -0.99 14.98 5.37
C TRP A 434 -0.74 16.50 5.27
N GLU A 435 -1.78 17.31 5.41
CA GLU A 435 -1.69 18.77 5.29
C GLU A 435 -0.63 19.34 6.23
N GLY A 436 0.32 20.11 5.67
CA GLY A 436 1.40 20.75 6.42
C GLY A 436 2.58 19.85 6.78
N TYR A 437 2.62 18.58 6.33
CA TYR A 437 3.84 17.77 6.46
C TYR A 437 4.92 18.27 5.51
N GLU A 438 6.14 18.38 6.04
CA GLU A 438 7.33 18.80 5.32
C GLU A 438 8.30 17.62 5.26
N ILE A 439 8.82 17.32 4.08
CA ILE A 439 9.72 16.21 3.80
C ILE A 439 11.05 16.74 3.30
N ASP A 440 12.15 16.31 3.92
CA ASP A 440 13.51 16.60 3.48
C ASP A 440 13.92 15.61 2.38
N GLY A 441 13.43 15.84 1.18
CA GLY A 441 13.61 15.01 0.00
C GLY A 441 12.51 15.22 -1.03
N HIS A 442 12.71 14.68 -2.23
CA HIS A 442 11.80 14.91 -3.36
C HIS A 442 11.91 13.81 -4.41
N VAL A 443 10.77 13.35 -4.92
CA VAL A 443 10.70 12.52 -6.13
C VAL A 443 10.95 13.41 -7.36
N ASP A 444 12.08 13.22 -8.04
CA ASP A 444 12.53 14.07 -9.13
C ASP A 444 12.12 13.51 -10.51
N VAL A 445 12.43 12.23 -10.76
CA VAL A 445 12.05 11.57 -12.02
C VAL A 445 11.43 10.20 -11.72
N VAL A 446 10.33 9.90 -12.40
CA VAL A 446 9.67 8.59 -12.32
C VAL A 446 9.61 7.96 -13.71
N ILE A 447 10.13 6.75 -13.82
CA ILE A 447 10.17 5.96 -15.05
C ILE A 447 9.40 4.67 -14.81
N SER A 448 8.44 4.37 -15.67
CA SER A 448 7.73 3.08 -15.69
C SER A 448 7.93 2.40 -17.04
N ARG A 449 8.46 1.20 -17.01
CA ARG A 449 8.84 0.43 -18.19
C ARG A 449 9.55 1.28 -19.25
N GLY A 450 10.55 2.06 -18.79
CA GLY A 450 11.39 2.91 -19.64
C GLY A 450 10.73 4.20 -20.13
N THR A 451 9.46 4.43 -19.83
CA THR A 451 8.75 5.69 -20.15
C THR A 451 8.82 6.62 -18.95
N VAL A 452 9.27 7.87 -19.17
CA VAL A 452 9.25 8.92 -18.14
C VAL A 452 7.79 9.32 -17.90
N LEU A 453 7.31 9.18 -16.66
CA LEU A 453 5.98 9.60 -16.24
C LEU A 453 5.99 10.95 -15.54
N VAL A 454 7.05 11.23 -14.78
CA VAL A 454 7.25 12.52 -14.08
C VAL A 454 8.68 12.97 -14.29
N SER A 455 8.89 14.23 -14.63
CA SER A 455 10.18 14.92 -14.62
C SER A 455 9.96 16.42 -14.61
N ASP A 456 10.92 17.18 -14.07
CA ASP A 456 10.91 18.64 -14.02
C ASP A 456 9.61 19.23 -13.40
N GLY A 457 8.96 18.51 -12.49
CA GLY A 457 7.69 18.90 -11.87
C GLY A 457 6.49 18.83 -12.81
N GLU A 458 6.58 18.08 -13.92
CA GLU A 458 5.53 17.89 -14.90
C GLU A 458 5.14 16.41 -15.05
N PHE A 459 3.86 16.16 -15.30
CA PHE A 459 3.34 14.84 -15.58
C PHE A 459 3.28 14.55 -17.08
N HIS A 460 3.99 13.51 -17.51
CA HIS A 460 4.06 13.09 -18.92
C HIS A 460 3.32 11.76 -19.16
N GLY A 461 2.75 11.18 -18.10
CA GLY A 461 2.07 9.88 -18.18
C GLY A 461 0.89 9.89 -19.13
N THR A 462 0.74 8.80 -19.88
CA THR A 462 -0.39 8.60 -20.79
C THR A 462 -1.36 7.60 -20.18
N LYS A 463 -2.65 7.95 -20.15
CA LYS A 463 -3.72 7.04 -19.76
C LYS A 463 -3.66 5.75 -20.57
N GLY A 464 -3.70 4.61 -19.88
CA GLY A 464 -3.58 3.28 -20.50
C GLY A 464 -2.14 2.83 -20.71
N HIS A 465 -1.12 3.56 -20.21
CA HIS A 465 0.27 3.07 -20.17
C HIS A 465 0.39 1.83 -19.29
N GLY A 466 -0.27 1.82 -18.12
CA GLY A 466 -0.23 0.71 -17.17
C GLY A 466 -0.80 -0.60 -17.73
N SER A 467 -0.16 -1.70 -17.39
CA SER A 467 -0.52 -3.05 -17.82
C SER A 467 -0.85 -3.94 -16.62
N PHE A 468 -1.76 -4.89 -16.81
CA PHE A 468 -2.07 -5.87 -15.79
C PHE A 468 -0.88 -6.81 -15.54
N LEU A 469 -0.50 -6.96 -14.26
CA LEU A 469 0.58 -7.80 -13.79
C LEU A 469 0.03 -9.17 -13.37
N LYS A 470 0.29 -10.20 -14.16
CA LYS A 470 0.09 -11.59 -13.72
C LYS A 470 1.20 -11.93 -12.72
N ARG A 471 0.80 -12.22 -11.49
CA ARG A 471 1.72 -12.48 -10.38
C ARG A 471 1.95 -13.98 -10.17
N GLY A 472 3.13 -14.34 -9.69
CA GLY A 472 3.42 -15.66 -9.15
C GLY A 472 3.02 -15.77 -7.67
N LEU A 473 3.19 -16.94 -7.09
CA LEU A 473 3.06 -17.16 -5.65
C LEU A 473 4.15 -16.38 -4.89
N SER A 474 3.93 -16.15 -3.61
CA SER A 474 4.92 -15.48 -2.76
C SER A 474 6.25 -16.23 -2.77
N GLN A 475 7.35 -15.48 -2.90
CA GLN A 475 8.71 -16.02 -2.83
C GLN A 475 9.24 -16.15 -1.38
N TYR A 476 8.40 -15.84 -0.40
CA TYR A 476 8.68 -16.04 1.02
C TYR A 476 8.10 -17.35 1.57
N LEU A 477 7.29 -18.06 0.81
CA LEU A 477 6.74 -19.35 1.25
C LEU A 477 7.83 -20.41 1.21
N ILE A 478 7.93 -21.16 2.31
CA ILE A 478 8.91 -22.22 2.52
C ILE A 478 8.21 -23.58 2.32
#